data_d399ad9b1024a9ad5e3145cb359487f8
#
_entry.id   d399ad9b1024a9ad5e3145cb359487f8
#
_cell.length_a   1.000
_cell.length_b   1.000
_cell.length_c   1.000
_cell.angle_alpha   90.00
_cell.angle_beta   90.00
_cell.angle_gamma   90.00
#
_symmetry.space_group_name_H-M   'P 1'
#
loop_
_entity.id
_entity.type
_entity.pdbx_description
1 polymer ?
#
loop_
_entity_poly.entity_id
_entity_poly.type
_entity_poly.pdbx_seq_one_letter_code
_entity_poly.pdbx_strand_id
1 'polypeptide(L)'
;LREHTNAVVVMGGLHASMNVKEAVNYCDYVMLGEGDETILPLIKTIQDHRKPENAGYAWLENGEFHSTGKPVPPKNIDVIPDRSLIHNYKKMTKHMTIWPQVHASRGCPHNCDYCALVRHFGRCVRKRTPENIIEDIKYSIDFFEKGNHRIVQDLWITDDNFFADQKWAM
;
A
#
# COMPACT_ATOMS: atom_id res chain seq x y z
N LEU A 1 -20.79 -2.17 -7.54
CA LEU A 1 -20.73 -2.69 -6.17
C LEU A 1 -21.84 -2.10 -5.31
N ARG A 2 -22.03 -0.77 -5.26
CA ARG A 2 -23.08 -0.11 -4.42
C ARG A 2 -24.50 -0.58 -4.70
N GLU A 3 -24.83 -0.93 -5.93
CA GLU A 3 -26.16 -1.42 -6.31
C GLU A 3 -26.45 -2.85 -5.81
N HIS A 4 -25.42 -3.60 -5.40
CA HIS A 4 -25.53 -5.01 -5.09
C HIS A 4 -25.06 -5.38 -3.67
N THR A 5 -24.65 -4.41 -2.86
CA THR A 5 -24.13 -4.67 -1.50
C THR A 5 -24.32 -3.47 -0.58
N ASN A 6 -24.54 -3.74 0.69
CA ASN A 6 -24.54 -2.74 1.77
C ASN A 6 -23.13 -2.54 2.36
N ALA A 7 -22.10 -3.11 1.74
CA ALA A 7 -20.73 -2.98 2.22
C ALA A 7 -20.23 -1.54 2.02
N VAL A 8 -19.49 -1.04 3.01
CA VAL A 8 -18.79 0.23 2.89
C VAL A 8 -17.63 0.09 1.92
N VAL A 9 -17.61 0.92 0.90
CA VAL A 9 -16.59 0.94 -0.14
C VAL A 9 -15.52 1.96 0.20
N VAL A 10 -14.27 1.50 0.36
CA VAL A 10 -13.10 2.36 0.61
C VAL A 10 -12.16 2.30 -0.60
N MET A 11 -11.77 3.45 -1.12
CA MET A 11 -10.75 3.57 -2.15
C MET A 11 -9.47 4.16 -1.57
N GLY A 12 -8.32 3.68 -2.03
CA GLY A 12 -7.02 4.19 -1.64
C GLY A 12 -6.00 4.08 -2.78
N GLY A 13 -4.75 4.32 -2.44
CA GLY A 13 -3.63 4.27 -3.36
C GLY A 13 -3.37 5.57 -4.10
N LEU A 14 -2.41 5.53 -5.02
CA LEU A 14 -1.85 6.71 -5.67
C LEU A 14 -2.92 7.55 -6.39
N HIS A 15 -3.71 6.91 -7.27
CA HIS A 15 -4.72 7.62 -8.07
C HIS A 15 -5.78 8.28 -7.18
N ALA A 16 -6.38 7.53 -6.27
CA ALA A 16 -7.44 8.03 -5.38
C ALA A 16 -6.94 9.17 -4.49
N SER A 17 -5.69 9.08 -3.99
CA SER A 17 -5.09 10.13 -3.17
C SER A 17 -4.79 11.42 -3.95
N MET A 18 -4.53 11.32 -5.25
CA MET A 18 -4.23 12.49 -6.10
C MET A 18 -5.48 13.12 -6.69
N ASN A 19 -6.49 12.32 -6.97
CA ASN A 19 -7.75 12.73 -7.60
C ASN A 19 -8.93 12.54 -6.64
N VAL A 20 -8.75 13.01 -5.39
CA VAL A 20 -9.69 12.75 -4.29
C VAL A 20 -11.11 13.22 -4.60
N LYS A 21 -11.28 14.39 -5.25
CA LYS A 21 -12.59 14.94 -5.61
C LYS A 21 -13.32 14.10 -6.65
N GLU A 22 -12.60 13.38 -7.48
CA GLU A 22 -13.17 12.40 -8.40
C GLU A 22 -13.51 11.11 -7.63
N ALA A 23 -12.55 10.56 -6.88
CA ALA A 23 -12.66 9.28 -6.20
C ALA A 23 -13.83 9.21 -5.21
N VAL A 24 -14.13 10.29 -4.48
CA VAL A 24 -15.24 10.34 -3.51
C VAL A 24 -16.64 10.12 -4.14
N ASN A 25 -16.77 10.26 -5.47
CA ASN A 25 -18.04 10.00 -6.15
C ASN A 25 -18.31 8.49 -6.33
N TYR A 26 -17.29 7.64 -6.16
CA TYR A 26 -17.36 6.21 -6.42
C TYR A 26 -17.23 5.33 -5.18
N CYS A 27 -16.99 5.92 -4.01
CA CYS A 27 -16.79 5.19 -2.75
C CYS A 27 -17.40 5.94 -1.57
N ASP A 28 -17.46 5.31 -0.41
CA ASP A 28 -17.92 5.92 0.84
C ASP A 28 -16.81 6.72 1.50
N TYR A 29 -15.57 6.19 1.43
CA TYR A 29 -14.38 6.87 1.93
C TYR A 29 -13.23 6.74 0.95
N VAL A 30 -12.48 7.82 0.77
CA VAL A 30 -11.15 7.81 0.15
C VAL A 30 -10.11 7.85 1.25
N MET A 31 -9.17 6.90 1.23
CA MET A 31 -8.02 6.88 2.12
C MET A 31 -6.85 7.58 1.42
N LEU A 32 -6.33 8.63 2.04
CA LEU A 32 -5.29 9.50 1.48
C LEU A 32 -3.90 9.01 1.93
N GLY A 33 -2.95 9.04 1.02
CA GLY A 33 -1.57 8.66 1.31
C GLY A 33 -1.40 7.16 1.59
N GLU A 34 -0.51 6.83 2.52
CA GLU A 34 -0.19 5.46 2.88
C GLU A 34 -1.18 4.90 3.90
N GLY A 35 -1.59 3.66 3.69
CA GLY A 35 -2.63 2.99 4.46
C GLY A 35 -2.17 2.36 5.77
N ASP A 36 -0.86 2.24 5.98
CA ASP A 36 -0.27 1.43 7.06
C ASP A 36 -0.84 1.77 8.45
N GLU A 37 -0.99 3.04 8.76
CA GLU A 37 -1.47 3.51 10.06
C GLU A 37 -2.92 4.02 10.01
N THR A 38 -3.53 4.10 8.82
CA THR A 38 -4.85 4.72 8.65
C THR A 38 -5.97 3.72 8.40
N ILE A 39 -5.67 2.53 7.85
CA ILE A 39 -6.73 1.56 7.51
C ILE A 39 -7.46 1.01 8.74
N LEU A 40 -6.74 0.60 9.79
CA LEU A 40 -7.34 0.05 11.00
C LEU A 40 -8.19 1.07 11.77
N PRO A 41 -7.73 2.32 12.00
CA PRO A 41 -8.58 3.38 12.56
C PRO A 41 -9.84 3.64 11.73
N LEU A 42 -9.75 3.62 10.39
CA LEU A 42 -10.94 3.81 9.55
C LEU A 42 -11.95 2.68 9.74
N ILE A 43 -11.50 1.41 9.72
CA ILE A 43 -12.38 0.25 9.93
C ILE A 43 -13.09 0.36 11.26
N LYS A 44 -12.37 0.69 12.34
CA LYS A 44 -12.96 0.87 13.67
C LYS A 44 -13.96 2.03 13.69
N THR A 45 -13.65 3.14 13.08
CA THR A 45 -14.56 4.31 12.98
C THR A 45 -15.86 3.93 12.26
N ILE A 46 -15.77 3.15 11.17
CA ILE A 46 -16.93 2.64 10.43
C ILE A 46 -17.76 1.70 11.30
N GLN A 47 -17.13 0.76 11.99
CA GLN A 47 -17.81 -0.18 12.91
C GLN A 47 -18.53 0.53 14.05
N ASP A 48 -17.95 1.61 14.57
CA ASP A 48 -18.52 2.42 15.63
C ASP A 48 -19.58 3.42 15.12
N HIS A 49 -19.90 3.41 13.82
CA HIS A 49 -20.82 4.37 13.17
C HIS A 49 -20.43 5.84 13.40
N ARG A 50 -19.15 6.14 13.49
CA ARG A 50 -18.61 7.50 13.66
C ARG A 50 -18.05 8.05 12.35
N LYS A 51 -17.71 9.32 12.34
CA LYS A 51 -16.95 9.95 11.26
C LYS A 51 -15.46 9.96 11.57
N PRO A 52 -14.61 9.89 10.54
CA PRO A 52 -13.15 10.00 10.75
C PRO A 52 -12.76 11.39 11.26
N GLU A 53 -11.97 11.42 12.33
CA GLU A 53 -11.43 12.65 12.93
C GLU A 53 -9.94 12.80 12.65
N ASN A 54 -9.22 11.68 12.58
CA ASN A 54 -7.78 11.67 12.30
C ASN A 54 -7.50 12.01 10.83
N ALA A 55 -6.34 12.57 10.53
CA ALA A 55 -5.91 12.82 9.17
C ALA A 55 -5.84 11.54 8.32
N GLY A 56 -6.15 11.64 7.03
CA GLY A 56 -6.01 10.53 6.11
C GLY A 56 -7.26 10.15 5.33
N TYR A 57 -8.34 10.90 5.43
CA TYR A 57 -9.61 10.49 4.82
C TYR A 57 -10.32 11.64 4.10
N ALA A 58 -11.14 11.25 3.11
CA ALA A 58 -12.11 12.13 2.49
C ALA A 58 -13.41 11.36 2.17
N TRP A 59 -14.55 12.05 2.16
CA TRP A 59 -15.86 11.48 1.85
C TRP A 59 -16.83 12.56 1.34
N LEU A 60 -17.96 12.13 0.83
CA LEU A 60 -19.12 13.00 0.59
C LEU A 60 -20.17 12.78 1.68
N GLU A 61 -20.72 13.85 2.22
CA GLU A 61 -21.86 13.84 3.11
C GLU A 61 -22.90 14.83 2.61
N ASN A 62 -24.11 14.35 2.31
CA ASN A 62 -25.17 15.15 1.71
C ASN A 62 -24.76 15.94 0.46
N GLY A 63 -23.81 15.39 -0.32
CA GLY A 63 -23.24 16.03 -1.50
C GLY A 63 -22.11 17.02 -1.22
N GLU A 64 -21.80 17.30 0.04
CA GLU A 64 -20.68 18.15 0.42
C GLU A 64 -19.39 17.35 0.60
N PHE A 65 -18.27 17.91 0.13
CA PHE A 65 -16.95 17.32 0.24
C PHE A 65 -16.32 17.59 1.61
N HIS A 66 -15.98 16.51 2.31
CA HIS A 66 -15.24 16.56 3.58
C HIS A 66 -13.88 15.91 3.43
N SER A 67 -12.89 16.44 4.14
CA SER A 67 -11.55 15.84 4.21
C SER A 67 -10.86 16.21 5.52
N THR A 68 -10.20 15.22 6.10
CA THR A 68 -9.35 15.39 7.28
C THR A 68 -7.89 15.69 6.93
N GLY A 69 -7.60 15.89 5.63
CA GLY A 69 -6.25 16.16 5.15
C GLY A 69 -5.37 14.91 5.01
N LYS A 70 -4.21 15.10 4.42
CA LYS A 70 -3.25 14.01 4.19
C LYS A 70 -2.57 13.59 5.51
N PRO A 71 -2.41 12.28 5.80
CA PRO A 71 -1.74 11.80 6.99
C PRO A 71 -0.23 12.05 6.92
N VAL A 72 0.41 12.04 8.07
CA VAL A 72 1.87 11.97 8.14
C VAL A 72 2.30 10.56 7.69
N PRO A 73 3.25 10.43 6.75
CA PRO A 73 3.73 9.12 6.35
C PRO A 73 4.34 8.34 7.51
N PRO A 74 4.13 7.01 7.60
CA PRO A 74 4.69 6.19 8.67
C PRO A 74 6.22 6.26 8.66
N LYS A 75 6.82 6.42 9.83
CA LYS A 75 8.29 6.43 9.98
C LYS A 75 8.87 5.03 9.88
N ASN A 76 8.19 4.07 10.53
CA ASN A 76 8.56 2.67 10.47
C ASN A 76 7.78 1.99 9.33
N ILE A 77 8.50 1.36 8.42
CA ILE A 77 7.97 0.60 7.29
C ILE A 77 8.45 -0.86 7.31
N ASP A 78 8.97 -1.33 8.44
CA ASP A 78 9.39 -2.72 8.67
C ASP A 78 8.15 -3.64 8.83
N VAL A 79 7.46 -3.86 7.72
CA VAL A 79 6.27 -4.70 7.67
C VAL A 79 6.49 -5.84 6.69
N ILE A 80 6.30 -7.08 7.14
CA ILE A 80 6.28 -8.26 6.30
C ILE A 80 4.82 -8.59 5.98
N PRO A 81 4.41 -8.54 4.69
CA PRO A 81 3.05 -8.87 4.31
C PRO A 81 2.72 -10.35 4.58
N ASP A 82 1.59 -10.64 5.20
CA ASP A 82 1.11 -12.01 5.34
C ASP A 82 0.54 -12.53 4.01
N ARG A 83 1.36 -13.26 3.27
CA ARG A 83 1.01 -13.79 1.95
C ARG A 83 -0.01 -14.93 2.01
N SER A 84 -0.24 -15.51 3.19
CA SER A 84 -1.27 -16.54 3.38
C SER A 84 -2.68 -16.01 3.14
N LEU A 85 -2.87 -14.70 3.27
CA LEU A 85 -4.13 -14.00 3.04
C LEU A 85 -4.49 -13.85 1.56
N ILE A 86 -3.59 -14.17 0.63
CA ILE A 86 -3.89 -14.13 -0.81
C ILE A 86 -4.88 -15.25 -1.14
N HIS A 87 -6.15 -14.86 -1.36
CA HIS A 87 -7.21 -15.82 -1.63
C HIS A 87 -6.96 -16.60 -2.93
N ASN A 88 -7.12 -17.93 -2.87
CA ASN A 88 -6.98 -18.82 -4.03
C ASN A 88 -5.62 -18.73 -4.78
N TYR A 89 -4.54 -18.22 -4.15
CA TYR A 89 -3.28 -18.03 -4.84
C TYR A 89 -2.76 -19.29 -5.51
N LYS A 90 -2.90 -20.48 -4.87
CA LYS A 90 -2.49 -21.77 -5.44
C LYS A 90 -3.21 -22.10 -6.76
N LYS A 91 -4.49 -21.77 -6.86
CA LYS A 91 -5.28 -21.97 -8.08
C LYS A 91 -4.90 -20.97 -9.17
N MET A 92 -4.73 -19.72 -8.78
CA MET A 92 -4.37 -18.63 -9.72
C MET A 92 -2.98 -18.82 -10.31
N THR A 93 -2.04 -19.34 -9.51
CA THR A 93 -0.63 -19.40 -9.88
C THR A 93 -0.16 -20.78 -10.33
N LYS A 94 -1.05 -21.78 -10.40
CA LYS A 94 -0.74 -23.18 -10.73
C LYS A 94 0.11 -23.37 -12.01
N HIS A 95 -0.07 -22.48 -12.98
CA HIS A 95 0.64 -22.54 -14.28
C HIS A 95 1.53 -21.32 -14.53
N MET A 96 1.70 -20.48 -13.52
CA MET A 96 2.49 -19.25 -13.63
C MET A 96 3.86 -19.41 -12.98
N THR A 97 4.84 -18.78 -13.57
CA THR A 97 6.12 -18.53 -12.93
C THR A 97 5.95 -17.35 -11.97
N ILE A 98 6.35 -17.52 -10.72
CA ILE A 98 6.23 -16.47 -9.71
C ILE A 98 7.61 -15.89 -9.44
N TRP A 99 7.71 -14.58 -9.47
CA TRP A 99 8.85 -13.83 -9.02
C TRP A 99 8.52 -13.20 -7.67
N PRO A 100 9.13 -13.68 -6.57
CA PRO A 100 8.95 -13.04 -5.27
C PRO A 100 9.31 -11.56 -5.35
N GLN A 101 8.46 -10.72 -4.79
CA GLN A 101 8.67 -9.28 -4.76
C GLN A 101 8.83 -8.82 -3.32
N VAL A 102 9.86 -8.01 -3.09
CA VAL A 102 10.15 -7.40 -1.81
C VAL A 102 10.35 -5.90 -1.99
N HIS A 103 9.91 -5.15 -1.05
CA HIS A 103 10.00 -3.72 -0.99
C HIS A 103 10.99 -3.34 0.11
N ALA A 104 12.03 -2.64 -0.23
CA ALA A 104 13.10 -2.30 0.70
C ALA A 104 13.03 -0.85 1.19
N SER A 105 12.49 0.07 0.37
CA SER A 105 12.33 1.47 0.74
C SER A 105 11.09 2.10 0.11
N ARG A 106 10.67 3.25 0.61
CA ARG A 106 9.60 4.08 0.04
C ARG A 106 10.05 5.52 -0.10
N GLY A 107 9.65 6.14 -1.21
CA GLY A 107 9.96 7.53 -1.53
C GLY A 107 11.18 7.68 -2.42
N CYS A 108 11.31 8.86 -3.02
CA CYS A 108 12.38 9.19 -3.95
C CYS A 108 12.81 10.64 -3.75
N PRO A 109 14.12 10.96 -3.65
CA PRO A 109 14.59 12.32 -3.39
C PRO A 109 14.46 13.24 -4.62
N HIS A 110 14.28 12.65 -5.81
CA HIS A 110 14.16 13.40 -7.05
C HIS A 110 12.81 14.10 -7.15
N ASN A 111 12.72 15.09 -8.03
CA ASN A 111 11.51 15.85 -8.30
C ASN A 111 11.25 15.91 -9.81
N CYS A 112 11.07 14.72 -10.40
CA CYS A 112 10.79 14.63 -11.83
C CYS A 112 9.36 15.12 -12.11
N ASP A 113 9.18 15.98 -13.10
CA ASP A 113 7.90 16.65 -13.40
C ASP A 113 6.76 15.68 -13.73
N TYR A 114 7.09 14.55 -14.35
CA TYR A 114 6.14 13.52 -14.73
C TYR A 114 5.83 12.50 -13.62
N CYS A 115 6.57 12.52 -12.49
CA CYS A 115 6.50 11.47 -11.49
C CYS A 115 5.48 11.79 -10.41
N ALA A 116 4.47 10.92 -10.27
CA ALA A 116 3.45 11.03 -9.24
C ALA A 116 3.90 10.53 -7.86
N LEU A 117 4.95 9.71 -7.78
CA LEU A 117 5.40 9.05 -6.55
C LEU A 117 5.78 10.03 -5.45
N VAL A 118 6.49 11.11 -5.80
CA VAL A 118 6.89 12.14 -4.84
C VAL A 118 5.70 12.81 -4.18
N ARG A 119 4.59 12.96 -4.91
CA ARG A 119 3.35 13.52 -4.37
C ARG A 119 2.66 12.57 -3.41
N HIS A 120 2.88 11.26 -3.55
CA HIS A 120 2.29 10.22 -2.71
C HIS A 120 3.18 9.90 -1.49
N PHE A 121 4.41 9.45 -1.71
CA PHE A 121 5.34 9.01 -0.67
C PHE A 121 6.22 10.13 -0.09
N GLY A 122 6.29 11.29 -0.76
CA GLY A 122 7.19 12.38 -0.39
C GLY A 122 8.61 12.20 -0.92
N ARG A 123 9.46 13.18 -0.63
CA ARG A 123 10.87 13.21 -1.08
C ARG A 123 11.84 12.57 -0.09
N CYS A 124 11.35 12.18 1.08
CA CYS A 124 12.16 11.50 2.08
C CYS A 124 12.16 10.00 1.79
N VAL A 125 13.33 9.42 1.57
CA VAL A 125 13.48 7.97 1.43
C VAL A 125 13.45 7.34 2.81
N ARG A 126 12.42 6.54 3.08
CA ARG A 126 12.28 5.74 4.29
C ARG A 126 12.68 4.30 3.96
N LYS A 127 13.51 3.72 4.79
CA LYS A 127 14.14 2.42 4.54
C LYS A 127 13.71 1.42 5.59
N ARG A 128 13.51 0.19 5.16
CA ARG A 128 13.39 -0.96 6.06
C ARG A 128 14.76 -1.34 6.60
N THR A 129 14.79 -2.03 7.72
CA THR A 129 16.03 -2.61 8.22
C THR A 129 16.49 -3.78 7.33
N PRO A 130 17.80 -3.95 7.10
CA PRO A 130 18.30 -5.07 6.31
C PRO A 130 17.81 -6.42 6.81
N GLU A 131 17.74 -6.59 8.13
CA GLU A 131 17.25 -7.80 8.79
C GLU A 131 15.80 -8.10 8.41
N ASN A 132 14.93 -7.08 8.42
CA ASN A 132 13.53 -7.21 8.06
C ASN A 132 13.35 -7.52 6.57
N ILE A 133 14.18 -6.93 5.69
CA ILE A 133 14.18 -7.23 4.25
C ILE A 133 14.57 -8.68 4.00
N ILE A 134 15.64 -9.16 4.65
CA ILE A 134 16.11 -10.54 4.52
C ILE A 134 15.06 -11.54 5.03
N GLU A 135 14.40 -11.22 6.13
CA GLU A 135 13.31 -12.04 6.68
C GLU A 135 12.14 -12.14 5.69
N ASP A 136 11.73 -11.01 5.09
CA ASP A 136 10.68 -10.97 4.09
C ASP A 136 11.05 -11.76 2.82
N ILE A 137 12.29 -11.67 2.37
CA ILE A 137 12.81 -12.48 1.25
C ILE A 137 12.70 -13.97 1.57
N LYS A 138 13.19 -14.40 2.72
CA LYS A 138 13.13 -15.81 3.15
C LYS A 138 11.69 -16.30 3.26
N TYR A 139 10.83 -15.51 3.88
CA TYR A 139 9.41 -15.82 4.01
C TYR A 139 8.73 -15.92 2.63
N SER A 140 9.02 -15.00 1.73
CA SER A 140 8.47 -15.02 0.36
C SER A 140 8.86 -16.29 -0.39
N ILE A 141 10.14 -16.63 -0.36
CA ILE A 141 10.66 -17.83 -1.04
C ILE A 141 10.00 -19.08 -0.47
N ASP A 142 10.05 -19.26 0.86
CA ASP A 142 9.47 -20.42 1.54
C ASP A 142 7.96 -20.56 1.28
N PHE A 143 7.22 -19.47 1.30
CA PHE A 143 5.79 -19.45 1.03
C PHE A 143 5.45 -19.96 -0.39
N PHE A 144 6.16 -19.47 -1.40
CA PHE A 144 5.93 -19.86 -2.77
C PHE A 144 6.47 -21.27 -3.09
N GLU A 145 7.60 -21.67 -2.53
CA GLU A 145 8.13 -23.04 -2.69
C GLU A 145 7.19 -24.09 -2.13
N LYS A 146 6.65 -23.91 -0.93
CA LYS A 146 5.65 -24.81 -0.33
C LYS A 146 4.37 -24.92 -1.14
N GLY A 147 4.08 -23.92 -1.98
CA GLY A 147 2.94 -23.92 -2.87
C GLY A 147 3.11 -24.75 -4.14
N ASN A 148 4.23 -25.44 -4.37
CA ASN A 148 4.59 -26.14 -5.62
C ASN A 148 4.63 -25.21 -6.85
N HIS A 149 5.00 -23.95 -6.64
CA HIS A 149 5.17 -23.01 -7.73
C HIS A 149 6.61 -23.07 -8.26
N ARG A 150 6.75 -22.90 -9.56
CA ARG A 150 8.06 -22.63 -10.14
C ARG A 150 8.51 -21.25 -9.69
N ILE A 151 9.44 -21.20 -8.74
CA ILE A 151 10.15 -19.98 -8.43
C ILE A 151 11.24 -19.83 -9.49
N VAL A 152 11.23 -18.70 -10.18
CA VAL A 152 12.39 -18.30 -10.96
C VAL A 152 13.47 -17.93 -9.96
N GLN A 153 14.74 -18.16 -10.32
CA GLN A 153 15.90 -17.86 -9.48
C GLN A 153 16.07 -16.35 -9.18
N ASP A 154 15.14 -15.53 -9.64
CA ASP A 154 15.20 -14.07 -9.53
C ASP A 154 14.20 -13.55 -8.47
N LEU A 155 14.67 -12.62 -7.66
CA LEU A 155 13.88 -11.82 -6.73
C LEU A 155 13.80 -10.38 -7.26
N TRP A 156 12.62 -9.77 -7.16
CA TRP A 156 12.43 -8.37 -7.53
C TRP A 156 12.36 -7.46 -6.31
N ILE A 157 13.26 -6.48 -6.28
CA ILE A 157 13.14 -5.33 -5.36
C ILE A 157 12.32 -4.28 -6.10
N THR A 158 11.14 -3.95 -5.57
CA THR A 158 10.13 -3.11 -6.25
C THR A 158 10.12 -1.67 -5.75
N ASP A 159 11.28 -1.18 -5.33
CA ASP A 159 11.45 0.18 -4.84
C ASP A 159 11.31 1.22 -5.94
N ASP A 160 10.82 2.40 -5.59
CA ASP A 160 10.77 3.56 -6.50
C ASP A 160 12.16 3.98 -7.00
N ASN A 161 13.16 3.91 -6.11
CA ASN A 161 14.56 4.17 -6.39
C ASN A 161 15.46 3.51 -5.35
N PHE A 162 15.79 2.24 -5.55
CA PHE A 162 16.60 1.45 -4.60
C PHE A 162 17.97 2.08 -4.31
N PHE A 163 18.60 2.67 -5.31
CA PHE A 163 19.92 3.30 -5.18
C PHE A 163 19.88 4.78 -4.75
N ALA A 164 18.75 5.29 -4.30
CA ALA A 164 18.63 6.66 -3.80
C ALA A 164 19.59 6.94 -2.63
N ASP A 165 19.91 5.93 -1.83
CA ASP A 165 20.96 5.94 -0.82
C ASP A 165 21.92 4.78 -1.10
N GLN A 166 23.00 5.07 -1.83
CA GLN A 166 23.98 4.06 -2.24
C GLN A 166 24.70 3.40 -1.06
N LYS A 167 24.93 4.13 0.04
CA LYS A 167 25.61 3.59 1.22
C LYS A 167 24.76 2.55 1.96
N TRP A 168 23.45 2.72 1.91
CA TRP A 168 22.53 1.77 2.50
C TRP A 168 22.28 0.59 1.56
N ALA A 169 22.24 0.80 0.25
CA ALA A 169 21.93 -0.22 -0.75
C ALA A 169 23.10 -1.20 -0.99
N MET A 170 24.35 -0.85 -0.60
CA MET A 170 25.56 -1.68 -0.69
C MET A 170 25.96 -2.25 0.67
#